data_2cb6cc23a44c45c5b024e5cc63cc0676
#
_entry.id   2cb6cc23a44c45c5b024e5cc63cc0676
#
_cell.length_a   1.000
_cell.length_b   1.000
_cell.length_c   1.000
_cell.angle_alpha   90.00
_cell.angle_beta   90.00
_cell.angle_gamma   90.00
#
_symmetry.space_group_name_H-M   'P 1'
#
loop_
_entity.id
_entity.type
_entity.pdbx_description
1 polymer ?
#
loop_
_entity_poly.entity_id
_entity_poly.type
_entity_poly.pdbx_seq_one_letter_code
_entity_poly.pdbx_strand_id
1 'polypeptide(L)'
;AGNSVILKPAEWSPLSASLLGDLIDEAGFPSGVFNIVQGIGEEVGATLVSNPNVNRVSFTGSPEAARHIGKSAAENITPFTGELGGKSPLIIFPDADLEAATAKAVGQFDDSGQICLAGTRLLVHSSIKKEFLNRFLELTGEQKLGTSFDDETEITPMIHPDHLKSVAGFVDRARINGDKILCGGKVFKDGKLWYEPTLIEPVSNQSEVVQKEIFGPVLTLQTFDTESEAIELAN
;
A
#
# COMPACT_ATOMS: atom_id res chain seq x y z
N ALA A 1 11.76 18.78 -19.26
CA ALA A 1 10.69 19.44 -20.02
C ALA A 1 10.73 20.98 -19.91
N GLY A 2 11.77 21.55 -19.28
CA GLY A 2 11.96 23.01 -19.18
C GLY A 2 11.15 23.70 -18.08
N ASN A 3 10.58 22.95 -17.16
CA ASN A 3 9.85 23.48 -15.99
C ASN A 3 10.71 23.50 -14.74
N SER A 4 10.38 24.40 -13.80
CA SER A 4 10.83 24.25 -12.41
C SER A 4 9.92 23.27 -11.65
N VAL A 5 10.47 22.60 -10.64
CA VAL A 5 9.79 21.62 -9.83
C VAL A 5 9.90 22.01 -8.36
N ILE A 6 8.79 21.84 -7.63
CA ILE A 6 8.76 21.89 -6.17
C ILE A 6 8.34 20.50 -5.69
N LEU A 7 9.21 19.82 -4.97
CA LEU A 7 8.95 18.54 -4.33
C LEU A 7 8.63 18.74 -2.86
N LYS A 8 7.44 18.33 -2.41
CA LYS A 8 7.11 18.17 -1.01
C LYS A 8 7.06 16.66 -0.68
N PRO A 9 8.08 16.11 -0.05
CA PRO A 9 8.06 14.71 0.37
C PRO A 9 6.98 14.45 1.44
N ALA A 10 6.60 13.18 1.60
CA ALA A 10 5.80 12.79 2.75
C ALA A 10 6.58 13.05 4.05
N GLU A 11 5.92 13.59 5.07
CA GLU A 11 6.52 13.94 6.36
C GLU A 11 7.05 12.72 7.12
N TRP A 12 6.53 11.53 6.85
CA TRP A 12 6.98 10.27 7.47
C TRP A 12 8.17 9.62 6.76
N SER A 13 8.49 10.03 5.51
CA SER A 13 9.58 9.46 4.73
C SER A 13 10.35 10.51 3.93
N PRO A 14 10.88 11.60 4.58
CA PRO A 14 11.47 12.70 3.85
C PRO A 14 12.94 12.52 3.48
N LEU A 15 13.67 11.57 4.11
CA LEU A 15 15.12 11.55 4.11
C LEU A 15 15.73 11.33 2.71
N SER A 16 15.30 10.29 1.99
CA SER A 16 15.82 10.00 0.65
C SER A 16 15.49 11.11 -0.35
N ALA A 17 14.29 11.69 -0.25
CA ALA A 17 13.90 12.82 -1.08
C ALA A 17 14.73 14.09 -0.77
N SER A 18 15.13 14.28 0.49
CA SER A 18 16.01 15.41 0.89
C SER A 18 17.39 15.31 0.26
N LEU A 19 17.96 14.11 0.18
CA LEU A 19 19.26 13.86 -0.47
C LEU A 19 19.24 14.19 -1.98
N LEU A 20 18.08 14.16 -2.61
CA LEU A 20 17.94 14.48 -4.03
C LEU A 20 18.34 15.94 -4.31
N GLY A 21 18.18 16.86 -3.35
CA GLY A 21 18.63 18.24 -3.47
C GLY A 21 20.14 18.36 -3.66
N ASP A 22 20.90 17.65 -2.83
CA ASP A 22 22.37 17.62 -2.90
C ASP A 22 22.85 17.03 -4.22
N LEU A 23 22.23 15.93 -4.66
CA LEU A 23 22.56 15.26 -5.92
C LEU A 23 22.26 16.15 -7.15
N ILE A 24 21.23 16.95 -7.11
CA ILE A 24 20.87 17.88 -8.17
C ILE A 24 21.86 19.05 -8.25
N ASP A 25 22.32 19.56 -7.11
CA ASP A 25 23.37 20.57 -7.05
C ASP A 25 24.70 20.02 -7.59
N GLU A 26 25.12 18.82 -7.18
CA GLU A 26 26.31 18.14 -7.70
C GLU A 26 26.24 17.91 -9.22
N ALA A 27 25.05 17.59 -9.74
CA ALA A 27 24.81 17.43 -11.16
C ALA A 27 24.84 18.74 -11.98
N GLY A 28 24.97 19.89 -11.31
CA GLY A 28 25.11 21.20 -11.95
C GLY A 28 23.81 21.79 -12.52
N PHE A 29 22.66 21.43 -11.98
CA PHE A 29 21.39 22.04 -12.35
C PHE A 29 21.37 23.51 -11.92
N PRO A 30 20.79 24.43 -12.73
CA PRO A 30 20.64 25.83 -12.34
C PRO A 30 19.80 25.99 -11.06
N SER A 31 20.20 26.90 -10.18
CA SER A 31 19.44 27.19 -8.96
C SER A 31 17.98 27.53 -9.27
N GLY A 32 17.05 26.99 -8.46
CA GLY A 32 15.62 27.20 -8.58
C GLY A 32 14.90 26.30 -9.61
N VAL A 33 15.62 25.47 -10.36
CA VAL A 33 15.00 24.47 -11.26
C VAL A 33 14.36 23.33 -10.46
N PHE A 34 15.01 22.90 -9.39
CA PHE A 34 14.46 21.91 -8.47
C PHE A 34 14.52 22.43 -7.02
N ASN A 35 13.40 22.33 -6.32
CA ASN A 35 13.26 22.87 -4.96
C ASN A 35 12.59 21.83 -4.09
N ILE A 36 13.05 21.66 -2.85
CA ILE A 36 12.43 20.78 -1.86
C ILE A 36 11.86 21.61 -0.73
N VAL A 37 10.59 21.37 -0.38
CA VAL A 37 9.93 21.99 0.78
C VAL A 37 9.47 20.91 1.73
N GLN A 38 9.92 20.99 2.97
CA GLN A 38 9.51 20.06 4.01
C GLN A 38 8.28 20.60 4.76
N GLY A 39 7.48 19.72 5.30
CA GLY A 39 6.33 20.05 6.12
C GLY A 39 5.17 19.08 5.94
N ILE A 40 4.18 19.21 6.82
CA ILE A 40 2.98 18.36 6.81
C ILE A 40 2.06 18.71 5.62
N GLY A 41 1.30 17.69 5.19
CA GLY A 41 0.44 17.80 4.01
C GLY A 41 -0.61 18.89 4.12
N GLU A 42 -1.24 19.02 5.28
CA GLU A 42 -2.34 19.95 5.55
C GLU A 42 -1.90 21.42 5.56
N GLU A 43 -0.63 21.70 5.79
CA GLU A 43 -0.11 23.07 5.81
C GLU A 43 0.66 23.39 4.53
N VAL A 44 1.81 22.78 4.33
CA VAL A 44 2.71 23.08 3.21
C VAL A 44 2.11 22.55 1.90
N GLY A 45 1.58 21.33 1.90
CA GLY A 45 0.92 20.73 0.74
C GLY A 45 -0.30 21.54 0.30
N ALA A 46 -1.18 21.87 1.24
CA ALA A 46 -2.37 22.67 0.97
C ALA A 46 -2.02 24.07 0.42
N THR A 47 -0.99 24.72 0.97
CA THR A 47 -0.51 26.02 0.49
C THR A 47 0.02 25.94 -0.94
N LEU A 48 0.77 24.89 -1.27
CA LEU A 48 1.29 24.69 -2.63
C LEU A 48 0.16 24.50 -3.65
N VAL A 49 -0.79 23.59 -3.36
CA VAL A 49 -1.86 23.25 -4.34
C VAL A 49 -2.89 24.36 -4.52
N SER A 50 -3.05 25.25 -3.56
CA SER A 50 -3.94 26.40 -3.65
C SER A 50 -3.28 27.64 -4.31
N ASN A 51 -1.97 27.59 -4.55
CA ASN A 51 -1.25 28.75 -5.08
C ASN A 51 -1.48 28.90 -6.60
N PRO A 52 -1.99 30.06 -7.07
CA PRO A 52 -2.28 30.27 -8.50
C PRO A 52 -1.04 30.26 -9.41
N ASN A 53 0.16 30.37 -8.85
CA ASN A 53 1.40 30.28 -9.62
C ASN A 53 1.88 28.84 -9.84
N VAL A 54 1.21 27.83 -9.26
CA VAL A 54 1.47 26.42 -9.53
C VAL A 54 0.71 25.99 -10.77
N ASN A 55 1.45 25.64 -11.82
CA ASN A 55 0.88 25.35 -13.14
C ASN A 55 0.43 23.89 -13.31
N ARG A 56 0.91 22.97 -12.45
CA ARG A 56 0.55 21.56 -12.44
C ARG A 56 0.77 20.96 -11.07
N VAL A 57 -0.13 20.11 -10.62
CA VAL A 57 0.01 19.29 -9.40
C VAL A 57 0.09 17.84 -9.80
N SER A 58 1.11 17.14 -9.28
CA SER A 58 1.22 15.67 -9.30
C SER A 58 1.27 15.20 -7.85
N PHE A 59 0.44 14.22 -7.50
CA PHE A 59 0.26 13.75 -6.14
C PHE A 59 0.23 12.23 -6.10
N THR A 60 0.94 11.65 -5.13
CA THR A 60 0.84 10.23 -4.79
C THR A 60 0.36 10.10 -3.34
N GLY A 61 -0.66 9.32 -3.09
CA GLY A 61 -1.18 9.08 -1.74
C GLY A 61 -2.62 8.56 -1.70
N SER A 62 -3.33 8.81 -0.61
CA SER A 62 -4.68 8.27 -0.43
C SER A 62 -5.71 8.94 -1.35
N PRO A 63 -6.78 8.21 -1.76
CA PRO A 63 -7.90 8.80 -2.49
C PRO A 63 -8.59 9.92 -1.73
N GLU A 64 -8.56 9.90 -0.40
CA GLU A 64 -9.14 10.95 0.44
C GLU A 64 -8.36 12.26 0.29
N ALA A 65 -7.03 12.23 0.47
CA ALA A 65 -6.17 13.38 0.26
C ALA A 65 -6.26 13.89 -1.19
N ALA A 66 -6.30 12.99 -2.18
CA ALA A 66 -6.45 13.35 -3.58
C ALA A 66 -7.73 14.14 -3.88
N ARG A 67 -8.86 13.80 -3.21
CA ARG A 67 -10.11 14.57 -3.38
C ARG A 67 -9.98 16.02 -2.86
N HIS A 68 -9.27 16.22 -1.75
CA HIS A 68 -9.01 17.56 -1.22
C HIS A 68 -8.09 18.36 -2.14
N ILE A 69 -7.00 17.74 -2.59
CA ILE A 69 -6.03 18.35 -3.50
C ILE A 69 -6.68 18.68 -4.85
N GLY A 70 -7.45 17.76 -5.42
CA GLY A 70 -8.13 17.96 -6.70
C GLY A 70 -9.17 19.09 -6.63
N LYS A 71 -9.91 19.24 -5.53
CA LYS A 71 -10.81 20.38 -5.32
C LYS A 71 -10.05 21.71 -5.28
N SER A 72 -8.95 21.77 -4.52
CA SER A 72 -8.14 22.97 -4.40
C SER A 72 -7.47 23.35 -5.74
N ALA A 73 -6.95 22.37 -6.47
CA ALA A 73 -6.38 22.59 -7.80
C ALA A 73 -7.43 23.12 -8.81
N ALA A 74 -8.67 22.63 -8.72
CA ALA A 74 -9.76 23.05 -9.60
C ALA A 74 -10.14 24.53 -9.42
N GLU A 75 -9.97 25.11 -8.24
CA GLU A 75 -10.23 26.54 -7.99
C GLU A 75 -9.35 27.46 -8.88
N ASN A 76 -8.14 27.02 -9.18
CA ASN A 76 -7.19 27.73 -10.05
C ASN A 76 -7.13 27.13 -11.48
N ILE A 77 -8.00 26.15 -11.80
CA ILE A 77 -7.97 25.41 -13.08
C ILE A 77 -6.59 24.75 -13.31
N THR A 78 -5.91 24.37 -12.22
CA THR A 78 -4.58 23.73 -12.26
C THR A 78 -4.75 22.25 -12.62
N PRO A 79 -4.09 21.74 -13.69
CA PRO A 79 -4.10 20.32 -14.00
C PRO A 79 -3.58 19.46 -12.85
N PHE A 80 -4.34 18.40 -12.51
CA PHE A 80 -4.03 17.48 -11.44
C PHE A 80 -3.83 16.06 -11.98
N THR A 81 -2.75 15.41 -11.53
CA THR A 81 -2.52 13.97 -11.74
C THR A 81 -2.42 13.31 -10.39
N GLY A 82 -3.22 12.27 -10.15
CA GLY A 82 -3.21 11.47 -8.92
C GLY A 82 -2.74 10.04 -9.17
N GLU A 83 -1.69 9.63 -8.47
CA GLU A 83 -1.27 8.24 -8.31
C GLU A 83 -1.79 7.76 -6.95
N LEU A 84 -2.77 6.86 -6.98
CA LEU A 84 -3.57 6.53 -5.79
C LEU A 84 -3.51 5.04 -5.49
N GLY A 85 -3.91 4.70 -4.28
CA GLY A 85 -4.00 3.32 -3.84
C GLY A 85 -5.14 2.53 -4.48
N GLY A 86 -5.18 1.23 -4.17
CA GLY A 86 -6.16 0.32 -4.72
C GLY A 86 -6.34 -0.95 -3.90
N LYS A 87 -7.15 -1.87 -4.46
CA LYS A 87 -7.40 -3.22 -3.94
C LYS A 87 -7.23 -4.23 -5.06
N SER A 88 -6.01 -4.31 -5.61
CA SER A 88 -5.72 -5.17 -6.77
C SER A 88 -6.01 -6.64 -6.46
N PRO A 89 -6.73 -7.36 -7.36
CA PRO A 89 -6.91 -8.80 -7.23
C PRO A 89 -5.69 -9.56 -7.77
N LEU A 90 -5.31 -10.63 -7.06
CA LEU A 90 -4.44 -11.69 -7.56
C LEU A 90 -5.30 -12.93 -7.76
N ILE A 91 -5.55 -13.31 -9.03
CA ILE A 91 -6.48 -14.38 -9.40
C ILE A 91 -5.69 -15.64 -9.75
N ILE A 92 -6.02 -16.76 -9.09
CA ILE A 92 -5.30 -18.03 -9.24
C ILE A 92 -6.28 -19.11 -9.69
N PHE A 93 -6.12 -19.56 -10.96
CA PHE A 93 -6.88 -20.62 -11.56
C PHE A 93 -6.27 -22.01 -11.28
N PRO A 94 -7.02 -23.12 -11.43
CA PRO A 94 -6.55 -24.45 -11.06
C PRO A 94 -5.42 -25.00 -11.93
N ASP A 95 -5.17 -24.43 -13.10
CA ASP A 95 -4.08 -24.78 -14.02
C ASP A 95 -2.80 -23.94 -13.80
N ALA A 96 -2.80 -23.06 -12.79
CA ALA A 96 -1.61 -22.30 -12.43
C ALA A 96 -0.53 -23.21 -11.82
N ASP A 97 0.73 -22.82 -12.02
CA ASP A 97 1.83 -23.37 -11.20
C ASP A 97 1.62 -22.92 -9.74
N LEU A 98 1.20 -23.87 -8.91
CA LEU A 98 0.80 -23.58 -7.53
C LEU A 98 1.95 -23.06 -6.67
N GLU A 99 3.17 -23.57 -6.85
CA GLU A 99 4.35 -23.10 -6.13
C GLU A 99 4.65 -21.65 -6.48
N ALA A 100 4.73 -21.34 -7.76
CA ALA A 100 4.99 -19.98 -8.24
C ALA A 100 3.86 -19.01 -7.84
N ALA A 101 2.60 -19.43 -7.95
CA ALA A 101 1.44 -18.62 -7.58
C ALA A 101 1.40 -18.33 -6.07
N THR A 102 1.73 -19.33 -5.25
CA THR A 102 1.75 -19.17 -3.78
C THR A 102 2.91 -18.26 -3.36
N ALA A 103 4.11 -18.47 -3.90
CA ALA A 103 5.26 -17.58 -3.64
C ALA A 103 4.94 -16.13 -4.03
N LYS A 104 4.27 -15.92 -5.19
CA LYS A 104 3.82 -14.58 -5.61
C LYS A 104 2.79 -13.97 -4.67
N ALA A 105 1.89 -14.79 -4.11
CA ALA A 105 0.89 -14.34 -3.15
C ALA A 105 1.55 -13.93 -1.80
N VAL A 106 2.52 -14.72 -1.31
CA VAL A 106 3.28 -14.39 -0.10
C VAL A 106 4.12 -13.13 -0.30
N GLY A 107 4.73 -12.96 -1.48
CA GLY A 107 5.46 -11.74 -1.87
C GLY A 107 4.61 -10.45 -1.88
N GLN A 108 3.27 -10.52 -1.69
CA GLN A 108 2.45 -9.33 -1.48
C GLN A 108 2.62 -8.73 -0.06
N PHE A 109 3.32 -9.43 0.82
CA PHE A 109 3.74 -8.91 2.14
C PHE A 109 5.05 -8.09 2.09
N ASP A 110 5.74 -8.06 0.95
CA ASP A 110 6.94 -7.25 0.76
C ASP A 110 6.68 -5.80 1.20
N ASP A 111 7.71 -5.14 1.77
CA ASP A 111 7.59 -3.81 2.37
C ASP A 111 6.43 -3.68 3.38
N SER A 112 6.10 -4.79 4.04
CA SER A 112 4.93 -4.90 4.93
C SER A 112 3.61 -4.50 4.26
N GLY A 113 3.46 -4.81 2.97
CA GLY A 113 2.26 -4.50 2.20
C GLY A 113 2.00 -3.01 1.99
N GLN A 114 2.99 -2.14 2.22
CA GLN A 114 2.89 -0.69 2.04
C GLN A 114 3.15 -0.30 0.58
N ILE A 115 2.50 -0.98 -0.35
CA ILE A 115 2.69 -0.85 -1.80
C ILE A 115 1.33 -0.64 -2.48
N CYS A 116 1.19 0.46 -3.24
CA CYS A 116 -0.06 0.84 -3.90
C CYS A 116 -0.59 -0.19 -4.92
N LEU A 117 0.30 -0.95 -5.55
CA LEU A 117 -0.04 -1.97 -6.55
C LEU A 117 -0.10 -3.40 -5.98
N ALA A 118 0.02 -3.59 -4.67
CA ALA A 118 -0.03 -4.91 -4.05
C ALA A 118 -1.35 -5.63 -4.35
N GLY A 119 -1.25 -6.91 -4.74
CA GLY A 119 -2.38 -7.80 -4.97
C GLY A 119 -3.00 -8.29 -3.66
N THR A 120 -3.65 -7.39 -2.94
CA THR A 120 -4.12 -7.64 -1.57
C THR A 120 -5.40 -8.47 -1.47
N ARG A 121 -6.08 -8.73 -2.60
CA ARG A 121 -7.23 -9.64 -2.68
C ARG A 121 -6.82 -10.90 -3.43
N LEU A 122 -6.62 -11.99 -2.70
CA LEU A 122 -6.36 -13.31 -3.28
C LEU A 122 -7.69 -13.95 -3.66
N LEU A 123 -7.91 -14.13 -4.96
CA LEU A 123 -9.06 -14.84 -5.52
C LEU A 123 -8.57 -16.20 -6.00
N VAL A 124 -8.95 -17.27 -5.32
CA VAL A 124 -8.41 -18.62 -5.55
C VAL A 124 -9.54 -19.56 -5.95
N HIS A 125 -9.35 -20.31 -7.05
CA HIS A 125 -10.36 -21.30 -7.46
C HIS A 125 -10.59 -22.32 -6.33
N SER A 126 -11.85 -22.66 -6.06
CA SER A 126 -12.25 -23.47 -4.90
C SER A 126 -11.57 -24.85 -4.87
N SER A 127 -11.33 -25.47 -6.02
CA SER A 127 -10.72 -26.79 -6.13
C SER A 127 -9.28 -26.86 -5.61
N ILE A 128 -8.54 -25.76 -5.65
CA ILE A 128 -7.13 -25.68 -5.20
C ILE A 128 -6.96 -24.94 -3.86
N LYS A 129 -8.03 -24.36 -3.31
CA LYS A 129 -7.97 -23.54 -2.07
C LYS A 129 -7.21 -24.22 -0.94
N LYS A 130 -7.49 -25.50 -0.68
CA LYS A 130 -6.90 -26.22 0.46
C LYS A 130 -5.39 -26.37 0.32
N GLU A 131 -4.93 -26.75 -0.85
CA GLU A 131 -3.51 -26.94 -1.15
C GLU A 131 -2.78 -25.60 -1.15
N PHE A 132 -3.33 -24.61 -1.83
CA PHE A 132 -2.85 -23.22 -1.82
C PHE A 132 -2.70 -22.67 -0.40
N LEU A 133 -3.74 -22.79 0.44
CA LEU A 133 -3.73 -22.27 1.80
C LEU A 133 -2.65 -22.93 2.67
N ASN A 134 -2.50 -24.25 2.58
CA ASN A 134 -1.47 -24.97 3.33
C ASN A 134 -0.07 -24.46 2.97
N ARG A 135 0.21 -24.34 1.67
CA ARG A 135 1.51 -23.87 1.18
C ARG A 135 1.74 -22.39 1.50
N PHE A 136 0.70 -21.56 1.39
CA PHE A 136 0.75 -20.15 1.74
C PHE A 136 1.11 -19.94 3.21
N LEU A 137 0.48 -20.69 4.13
CA LEU A 137 0.76 -20.60 5.56
C LEU A 137 2.18 -21.06 5.91
N GLU A 138 2.68 -22.11 5.25
CA GLU A 138 4.06 -22.57 5.39
C GLU A 138 5.05 -21.48 4.98
N LEU A 139 4.96 -20.97 3.77
CA LEU A 139 5.85 -19.92 3.26
C LEU A 139 5.76 -18.61 4.06
N THR A 140 4.54 -18.24 4.51
CA THR A 140 4.37 -17.05 5.37
C THR A 140 5.08 -17.23 6.72
N GLY A 141 5.09 -18.46 7.27
CA GLY A 141 5.78 -18.76 8.53
C GLY A 141 7.31 -18.73 8.43
N GLU A 142 7.87 -18.84 7.23
CA GLU A 142 9.31 -18.80 6.96
C GLU A 142 9.84 -17.37 6.79
N GLN A 143 8.95 -16.37 6.58
CA GLN A 143 9.35 -15.00 6.33
C GLN A 143 10.13 -14.37 7.49
N LYS A 144 11.23 -13.72 7.16
CA LYS A 144 12.13 -13.09 8.12
C LYS A 144 11.76 -11.63 8.37
N LEU A 145 11.56 -11.31 9.65
CA LEU A 145 11.39 -9.92 10.07
C LEU A 145 12.75 -9.29 10.33
N GLY A 146 12.91 -8.07 9.87
CA GLY A 146 14.14 -7.33 10.08
C GLY A 146 14.01 -5.85 9.74
N THR A 147 15.15 -5.19 9.66
CA THR A 147 15.23 -3.79 9.24
C THR A 147 15.72 -3.69 7.79
N SER A 148 15.54 -2.54 7.17
CA SER A 148 16.03 -2.25 5.80
C SER A 148 17.56 -2.31 5.64
N PHE A 149 18.32 -2.53 6.71
CA PHE A 149 19.78 -2.68 6.70
C PHE A 149 20.24 -4.14 6.75
N ASP A 150 19.30 -5.09 6.75
CA ASP A 150 19.58 -6.51 6.75
C ASP A 150 19.06 -7.11 5.43
N ASP A 151 19.96 -7.63 4.61
CA ASP A 151 19.66 -8.16 3.27
C ASP A 151 18.74 -9.41 3.31
N GLU A 152 18.62 -10.07 4.47
CA GLU A 152 17.73 -11.21 4.65
C GLU A 152 16.30 -10.80 5.08
N THR A 153 16.04 -9.51 5.25
CA THR A 153 14.72 -9.01 5.68
C THR A 153 13.70 -9.15 4.56
N GLU A 154 12.57 -9.78 4.86
CA GLU A 154 11.40 -9.89 3.97
C GLU A 154 10.25 -9.02 4.49
N ILE A 155 10.09 -8.92 5.82
CA ILE A 155 9.06 -8.10 6.47
C ILE A 155 9.70 -6.93 7.20
N THR A 156 9.50 -5.74 6.68
CA THR A 156 10.01 -4.48 7.23
C THR A 156 9.07 -3.89 8.30
N PRO A 157 9.49 -2.89 9.10
CA PRO A 157 8.58 -2.19 10.00
C PRO A 157 7.53 -1.37 9.24
N MET A 158 6.39 -1.13 9.86
CA MET A 158 5.45 -0.12 9.42
C MET A 158 6.09 1.27 9.53
N ILE A 159 5.75 2.16 8.62
CA ILE A 159 6.38 3.49 8.50
C ILE A 159 6.16 4.39 9.74
N HIS A 160 5.03 4.24 10.46
CA HIS A 160 4.67 5.13 11.56
C HIS A 160 3.76 4.44 12.59
N PRO A 161 3.84 4.78 13.91
CA PRO A 161 2.97 4.20 14.94
C PRO A 161 1.48 4.38 14.66
N ASP A 162 1.05 5.51 14.12
CA ASP A 162 -0.36 5.75 13.82
C ASP A 162 -0.84 4.92 12.64
N HIS A 163 0.06 4.66 11.67
CA HIS A 163 -0.25 3.75 10.58
C HIS A 163 -0.39 2.30 11.08
N LEU A 164 0.51 1.85 11.97
CA LEU A 164 0.40 0.55 12.64
C LEU A 164 -0.95 0.40 13.37
N LYS A 165 -1.39 1.45 14.11
CA LYS A 165 -2.71 1.47 14.75
C LYS A 165 -3.86 1.37 13.74
N SER A 166 -3.74 2.06 12.62
CA SER A 166 -4.73 2.00 11.54
C SER A 166 -4.88 0.57 11.00
N VAL A 167 -3.75 -0.09 10.67
CA VAL A 167 -3.72 -1.47 10.20
C VAL A 167 -4.33 -2.43 11.24
N ALA A 168 -3.91 -2.33 12.50
CA ALA A 168 -4.47 -3.12 13.60
C ALA A 168 -5.99 -2.91 13.73
N GLY A 169 -6.45 -1.64 13.63
CA GLY A 169 -7.86 -1.29 13.69
C GLY A 169 -8.70 -1.94 12.57
N PHE A 170 -8.18 -2.06 11.34
CA PHE A 170 -8.86 -2.79 10.27
C PHE A 170 -9.06 -4.27 10.63
N VAL A 171 -8.03 -4.93 11.14
CA VAL A 171 -8.10 -6.34 11.51
C VAL A 171 -9.00 -6.57 12.72
N ASP A 172 -9.01 -5.66 13.69
CA ASP A 172 -9.91 -5.75 14.85
C ASP A 172 -11.38 -5.58 14.44
N ARG A 173 -11.69 -4.63 13.54
CA ARG A 173 -13.04 -4.50 12.98
C ARG A 173 -13.45 -5.71 12.14
N ALA A 174 -12.50 -6.31 11.40
CA ALA A 174 -12.76 -7.54 10.67
C ALA A 174 -13.17 -8.68 11.61
N ARG A 175 -12.47 -8.88 12.75
CA ARG A 175 -12.87 -9.86 13.77
C ARG A 175 -14.28 -9.59 14.32
N ILE A 176 -14.59 -8.34 14.62
CA ILE A 176 -15.92 -7.95 15.12
C ILE A 176 -17.00 -8.21 14.07
N ASN A 177 -16.69 -8.01 12.79
CA ASN A 177 -17.58 -8.29 11.66
C ASN A 177 -17.80 -9.79 11.41
N GLY A 178 -17.00 -10.66 12.03
CA GLY A 178 -17.04 -12.11 11.86
C GLY A 178 -16.14 -12.63 10.74
N ASP A 179 -15.31 -11.79 10.15
CA ASP A 179 -14.29 -12.21 9.19
C ASP A 179 -13.27 -13.13 9.89
N LYS A 180 -12.87 -14.20 9.22
CA LYS A 180 -12.01 -15.22 9.81
C LYS A 180 -10.53 -14.90 9.57
N ILE A 181 -9.78 -14.70 10.63
CA ILE A 181 -8.33 -14.54 10.55
C ILE A 181 -7.69 -15.93 10.43
N LEU A 182 -7.06 -16.19 9.28
CA LEU A 182 -6.44 -17.49 8.98
C LEU A 182 -5.01 -17.58 9.52
N CYS A 183 -4.26 -16.46 9.53
CA CYS A 183 -2.96 -16.31 10.19
C CYS A 183 -2.72 -14.87 10.60
N GLY A 184 -1.75 -14.62 11.46
CA GLY A 184 -1.33 -13.30 11.90
C GLY A 184 -2.36 -12.52 12.70
N GLY A 185 -2.46 -11.26 12.43
CA GLY A 185 -3.47 -10.36 13.00
C GLY A 185 -3.09 -9.72 14.32
N LYS A 186 -1.79 -9.59 14.61
CA LYS A 186 -1.29 -9.00 15.86
C LYS A 186 -0.10 -8.08 15.61
N VAL A 187 0.07 -7.11 16.49
CA VAL A 187 1.31 -6.35 16.62
C VAL A 187 2.36 -7.24 17.30
N PHE A 188 3.59 -7.25 16.81
CA PHE A 188 4.70 -7.93 17.49
C PHE A 188 4.95 -7.34 18.88
N LYS A 189 5.25 -8.20 19.86
CA LYS A 189 5.21 -7.91 21.31
C LYS A 189 6.20 -6.84 21.83
N ASP A 190 7.17 -6.40 21.05
CA ASP A 190 8.30 -5.62 21.59
C ASP A 190 8.14 -4.10 21.45
N GLY A 191 6.94 -3.59 21.24
CA GLY A 191 6.71 -2.15 21.04
C GLY A 191 7.31 -1.59 19.75
N LYS A 192 7.78 -2.45 18.88
CA LYS A 192 8.35 -2.13 17.58
C LYS A 192 7.22 -2.04 16.54
N LEU A 193 7.54 -1.43 15.39
CA LEU A 193 6.55 -1.12 14.35
C LEU A 193 6.22 -2.30 13.41
N TRP A 194 6.35 -3.55 13.85
CA TRP A 194 5.98 -4.72 13.05
C TRP A 194 4.56 -5.20 13.32
N TYR A 195 3.86 -5.51 12.23
CA TYR A 195 2.58 -6.20 12.24
C TYR A 195 2.75 -7.58 11.58
N GLU A 196 2.11 -8.60 12.14
CA GLU A 196 2.20 -9.96 11.59
C GLU A 196 1.59 -10.02 10.19
N PRO A 197 2.25 -10.71 9.22
CA PRO A 197 1.63 -11.06 7.96
C PRO A 197 0.28 -11.74 8.19
N THR A 198 -0.77 -11.16 7.65
CA THR A 198 -2.15 -11.50 8.04
C THR A 198 -2.95 -11.90 6.81
N LEU A 199 -3.62 -13.05 6.88
CA LEU A 199 -4.58 -13.50 5.89
C LEU A 199 -5.97 -13.58 6.50
N ILE A 200 -6.95 -12.95 5.85
CA ILE A 200 -8.34 -12.88 6.29
C ILE A 200 -9.24 -13.54 5.24
N GLU A 201 -10.10 -14.46 5.69
CA GLU A 201 -11.22 -14.96 4.89
C GLU A 201 -12.47 -14.12 5.26
N PRO A 202 -12.91 -13.21 4.36
CA PRO A 202 -14.00 -12.31 4.64
C PRO A 202 -15.35 -13.04 4.57
N VAL A 203 -16.31 -12.61 5.38
CA VAL A 203 -17.69 -13.16 5.35
C VAL A 203 -18.47 -12.68 4.13
N SER A 204 -18.03 -11.59 3.50
CA SER A 204 -18.71 -10.96 2.36
C SER A 204 -17.74 -10.18 1.50
N ASN A 205 -18.04 -10.06 0.20
CA ASN A 205 -17.33 -9.14 -0.69
C ASN A 205 -17.48 -7.65 -0.25
N GLN A 206 -18.49 -7.34 0.59
CA GLN A 206 -18.70 -6.00 1.15
C GLN A 206 -17.96 -5.77 2.47
N SER A 207 -17.22 -6.75 2.99
CA SER A 207 -16.38 -6.56 4.19
C SER A 207 -15.39 -5.42 3.98
N GLU A 208 -15.18 -4.61 5.01
CA GLU A 208 -14.31 -3.41 4.95
C GLU A 208 -12.90 -3.76 4.44
N VAL A 209 -12.36 -4.91 4.87
CA VAL A 209 -11.03 -5.38 4.48
C VAL A 209 -10.92 -5.77 2.99
N VAL A 210 -12.05 -6.03 2.32
CA VAL A 210 -12.10 -6.25 0.87
C VAL A 210 -12.20 -4.94 0.12
N GLN A 211 -12.99 -3.99 0.64
CA GLN A 211 -13.36 -2.76 -0.05
C GLN A 211 -12.37 -1.60 0.14
N LYS A 212 -11.67 -1.57 1.30
CA LYS A 212 -10.76 -0.47 1.62
C LYS A 212 -9.30 -0.91 1.58
N GLU A 213 -8.45 -0.04 1.07
CA GLU A 213 -7.01 -0.21 1.14
C GLU A 213 -6.54 -0.10 2.58
N ILE A 214 -5.79 -1.13 3.05
CA ILE A 214 -5.25 -1.19 4.41
C ILE A 214 -3.83 -0.61 4.45
N PHE A 215 -3.09 -0.77 3.35
CA PHE A 215 -1.69 -0.36 3.19
C PHE A 215 -0.77 -0.96 4.25
N GLY A 216 -0.95 -2.25 4.49
CA GLY A 216 -0.26 -3.03 5.51
C GLY A 216 -0.19 -4.51 5.15
N PRO A 217 0.48 -5.36 5.95
CA PRO A 217 0.68 -6.77 5.64
C PRO A 217 -0.61 -7.59 5.89
N VAL A 218 -1.68 -7.20 5.21
CA VAL A 218 -3.00 -7.80 5.36
C VAL A 218 -3.59 -8.12 3.98
N LEU A 219 -3.80 -9.40 3.72
CA LEU A 219 -4.41 -9.93 2.51
C LEU A 219 -5.78 -10.53 2.81
N THR A 220 -6.66 -10.57 1.81
CA THR A 220 -7.93 -11.30 1.89
C THR A 220 -7.91 -12.50 0.96
N LEU A 221 -8.58 -13.59 1.36
CA LEU A 221 -8.74 -14.80 0.57
C LEU A 221 -10.22 -15.04 0.28
N GLN A 222 -10.60 -15.01 -0.99
CA GLN A 222 -11.93 -15.35 -1.46
C GLN A 222 -11.85 -16.47 -2.49
N THR A 223 -12.90 -17.26 -2.65
CA THR A 223 -12.93 -18.34 -3.61
C THR A 223 -13.93 -18.08 -4.72
N PHE A 224 -13.68 -18.66 -5.88
CA PHE A 224 -14.57 -18.67 -7.03
C PHE A 224 -14.58 -20.08 -7.67
N ASP A 225 -15.64 -20.41 -8.43
CA ASP A 225 -15.78 -21.66 -9.15
C ASP A 225 -15.75 -21.48 -10.68
N THR A 226 -15.99 -20.26 -11.15
CA THR A 226 -16.00 -19.94 -12.58
C THR A 226 -15.23 -18.66 -12.88
N GLU A 227 -14.76 -18.54 -14.14
CA GLU A 227 -14.09 -17.31 -14.60
C GLU A 227 -15.01 -16.08 -14.46
N SER A 228 -16.30 -16.22 -14.75
CA SER A 228 -17.26 -15.13 -14.61
C SER A 228 -17.36 -14.64 -13.18
N GLU A 229 -17.36 -15.55 -12.20
CA GLU A 229 -17.37 -15.21 -10.77
C GLU A 229 -16.06 -14.54 -10.34
N ALA A 230 -14.92 -15.01 -10.86
CA ALA A 230 -13.64 -14.36 -10.60
C ALA A 230 -13.62 -12.90 -11.09
N ILE A 231 -14.17 -12.65 -12.27
CA ILE A 231 -14.31 -11.31 -12.87
C ILE A 231 -15.25 -10.44 -12.03
N GLU A 232 -16.37 -10.99 -11.57
CA GLU A 232 -17.31 -10.27 -10.71
C GLU A 232 -16.68 -9.90 -9.36
N LEU A 233 -15.96 -10.82 -8.72
CA LEU A 233 -15.25 -10.55 -7.46
C LEU A 233 -14.10 -9.56 -7.65
N ALA A 234 -13.48 -9.51 -8.80
CA ALA A 234 -12.37 -8.62 -9.10
C ALA A 234 -12.79 -7.15 -9.27
N ASN A 235 -14.04 -6.90 -9.73
CA ASN A 235 -14.59 -5.58 -10.06
C ASN A 235 -15.65 -5.13 -9.06
#